data_8a239e49865effba2ae9474932f8663f
#
_entry.id   8a239e49865effba2ae9474932f8663f
#
_cell.length_a   1.000
_cell.length_b   1.000
_cell.length_c   1.000
_cell.angle_alpha   90.00
_cell.angle_beta   90.00
_cell.angle_gamma   90.00
#
_symmetry.space_group_name_H-M   'P 1'
#
loop_
_entity.id
_entity.type
_entity.pdbx_description
1 polymer ?
#
loop_
_entity_poly.entity_id
_entity_poly.type
_entity_poly.pdbx_seq_one_letter_code
_entity_poly.pdbx_strand_id
1 'polypeptide(L)'
;MSKRILIVEDELDLRSTLEFKFKSEGYTVNAVSKGKDAIDAIARKKPDLILLDLMLPDMSGLDICKKIRNNSDSFDIAIIMLTAKGEEVDRVLGFELGADDYVVKPFSVRELALRVSTVLKRREKQEETSKISLGDIEINLSSYRVFISDTE
;
A
#
# COMPACT_ATOMS: atom_id res chain seq x y z
N MET A 1 -3.34 -4.17 -18.45
CA MET A 1 -2.16 -3.47 -17.96
C MET A 1 -1.67 -4.05 -16.66
N SER A 2 -0.38 -4.08 -16.54
CA SER A 2 0.27 -4.60 -15.35
C SER A 2 0.10 -3.64 -14.16
N LYS A 3 -0.27 -4.16 -12.99
CA LYS A 3 -0.30 -3.35 -11.79
C LYS A 3 1.13 -3.08 -11.33
N ARG A 4 1.31 -1.94 -10.69
CA ARG A 4 2.63 -1.46 -10.28
C ARG A 4 2.77 -1.56 -8.77
N ILE A 5 3.84 -2.23 -8.33
CA ILE A 5 4.12 -2.41 -6.90
C ILE A 5 5.43 -1.73 -6.55
N LEU A 6 5.42 -0.94 -5.48
CA LEU A 6 6.63 -0.37 -4.91
C LEU A 6 6.96 -1.15 -3.63
N ILE A 7 8.16 -1.68 -3.55
CA ILE A 7 8.63 -2.41 -2.36
C ILE A 7 9.60 -1.50 -1.61
N VAL A 8 9.32 -1.26 -0.33
CA VAL A 8 10.18 -0.43 0.52
C VAL A 8 10.65 -1.31 1.68
N GLU A 9 11.85 -1.85 1.55
CA GLU A 9 12.42 -2.82 2.48
C GLU A 9 13.93 -2.66 2.50
N ASP A 10 14.52 -2.47 3.69
CA ASP A 10 15.97 -2.23 3.78
C ASP A 10 16.81 -3.50 3.76
N GLU A 11 16.24 -4.65 4.09
CA GLU A 11 16.99 -5.91 4.07
C GLU A 11 17.14 -6.40 2.64
N LEU A 12 18.38 -6.50 2.17
CA LEU A 12 18.65 -6.80 0.77
C LEU A 12 18.05 -8.12 0.31
N ASP A 13 18.24 -9.19 1.09
CA ASP A 13 17.79 -10.52 0.68
C ASP A 13 16.26 -10.57 0.56
N LEU A 14 15.55 -10.00 1.52
CA LEU A 14 14.11 -9.98 1.48
C LEU A 14 13.61 -9.10 0.33
N ARG A 15 14.21 -7.93 0.15
CA ARG A 15 13.84 -7.03 -0.93
C ARG A 15 14.00 -7.70 -2.29
N SER A 16 15.13 -8.38 -2.50
CA SER A 16 15.40 -9.08 -3.76
C SER A 16 14.42 -10.22 -3.99
N THR A 17 14.13 -10.99 -2.93
CA THR A 17 13.19 -12.10 -3.01
C THR A 17 11.80 -11.61 -3.40
N LEU A 18 11.35 -10.54 -2.77
CA LEU A 18 10.03 -9.98 -3.07
C LEU A 18 9.98 -9.41 -4.48
N GLU A 19 11.03 -8.72 -4.88
CA GLU A 19 11.09 -8.17 -6.24
C GLU A 19 10.99 -9.26 -7.28
N PHE A 20 11.75 -10.34 -7.10
CA PHE A 20 11.70 -11.47 -8.02
C PHE A 20 10.31 -12.11 -8.06
N LYS A 21 9.73 -12.34 -6.90
CA LYS A 21 8.43 -13.00 -6.80
C LYS A 21 7.35 -12.20 -7.51
N PHE A 22 7.27 -10.91 -7.26
CA PHE A 22 6.19 -10.12 -7.82
C PHE A 22 6.39 -9.86 -9.31
N LYS A 23 7.62 -9.74 -9.77
CA LYS A 23 7.87 -9.69 -11.21
C LYS A 23 7.44 -10.97 -11.89
N SER A 24 7.70 -12.13 -11.26
CA SER A 24 7.30 -13.41 -11.84
C SER A 24 5.79 -13.57 -11.91
N GLU A 25 5.06 -12.82 -11.09
CA GLU A 25 3.60 -12.87 -11.09
C GLU A 25 2.98 -11.85 -12.06
N GLY A 26 3.80 -11.13 -12.79
CA GLY A 26 3.31 -10.22 -13.82
C GLY A 26 3.20 -8.77 -13.40
N TYR A 27 3.62 -8.42 -12.19
CA TYR A 27 3.59 -7.03 -11.75
C TYR A 27 4.79 -6.24 -12.27
N THR A 28 4.60 -4.95 -12.44
CA THR A 28 5.73 -4.04 -12.66
C THR A 28 6.23 -3.63 -11.28
N VAL A 29 7.51 -3.88 -10.99
CA VAL A 29 8.03 -3.73 -9.63
C VAL A 29 9.17 -2.73 -9.58
N ASN A 30 9.13 -1.86 -8.58
CA ASN A 30 10.23 -1.01 -8.21
C ASN A 30 10.55 -1.29 -6.73
N ALA A 31 11.81 -1.42 -6.37
CA ALA A 31 12.21 -1.76 -5.01
C ALA A 31 13.25 -0.76 -4.52
N VAL A 32 13.02 -0.24 -3.31
CA VAL A 32 13.94 0.73 -2.69
C VAL A 32 14.19 0.33 -1.24
N SER A 33 15.25 0.86 -0.65
CA SER A 33 15.66 0.48 0.69
C SER A 33 15.43 1.56 1.75
N LYS A 34 15.08 2.76 1.35
CA LYS A 34 14.92 3.89 2.27
C LYS A 34 13.62 4.62 2.02
N GLY A 35 13.11 5.23 3.09
CA GLY A 35 11.87 6.00 2.99
C GLY A 35 11.97 7.18 2.04
N LYS A 36 13.11 7.87 2.04
CA LYS A 36 13.33 8.99 1.12
C LYS A 36 13.18 8.54 -0.33
N ASP A 37 13.79 7.40 -0.66
CA ASP A 37 13.71 6.88 -2.02
C ASP A 37 12.28 6.45 -2.37
N ALA A 38 11.54 5.98 -1.37
CA ALA A 38 10.14 5.62 -1.58
C ALA A 38 9.32 6.86 -1.93
N ILE A 39 9.51 7.94 -1.20
CA ILE A 39 8.77 9.18 -1.46
C ILE A 39 9.09 9.70 -2.86
N ASP A 40 10.38 9.68 -3.24
CA ASP A 40 10.78 10.11 -4.58
C ASP A 40 10.18 9.22 -5.66
N ALA A 41 10.14 7.91 -5.43
CA ALA A 41 9.60 6.96 -6.39
C ALA A 41 8.10 7.20 -6.61
N ILE A 42 7.36 7.45 -5.53
CA ILE A 42 5.92 7.72 -5.61
C ILE A 42 5.66 8.98 -6.43
N ALA A 43 6.47 10.01 -6.21
CA ALA A 43 6.31 11.27 -6.92
C ALA A 43 6.58 11.12 -8.42
N ARG A 44 7.54 10.26 -8.77
CA ARG A 44 7.90 10.05 -10.18
C ARG A 44 6.88 9.19 -10.91
N LYS A 45 6.39 8.15 -10.27
CA LYS A 45 5.43 7.25 -10.88
C LYS A 45 4.60 6.57 -9.79
N LYS A 46 3.34 6.92 -9.74
CA LYS A 46 2.43 6.44 -8.70
C LYS A 46 2.25 4.92 -8.80
N PRO A 47 2.55 4.17 -7.72
CA PRO A 47 2.27 2.73 -7.71
C PRO A 47 0.81 2.46 -7.41
N ASP A 48 0.37 1.25 -7.70
CA ASP A 48 -0.96 0.80 -7.31
C ASP A 48 -0.97 0.29 -5.89
N LEU A 49 0.16 -0.26 -5.44
CA LEU A 49 0.29 -0.80 -4.10
C LEU A 49 1.72 -0.64 -3.61
N ILE A 50 1.85 -0.41 -2.31
CA ILE A 50 3.16 -0.31 -1.65
C ILE A 50 3.27 -1.39 -0.59
N LEU A 51 4.38 -2.14 -0.63
CA LEU A 51 4.77 -3.01 0.47
C LEU A 51 5.76 -2.20 1.29
N LEU A 52 5.41 -1.88 2.53
CA LEU A 52 6.12 -0.88 3.30
C LEU A 52 6.59 -1.44 4.63
N ASP A 53 7.90 -1.55 4.80
CA ASP A 53 8.47 -1.97 6.07
C ASP A 53 8.24 -0.88 7.10
N LEU A 54 7.82 -1.29 8.29
CA LEU A 54 7.55 -0.38 9.39
C LEU A 54 8.83 0.33 9.85
N MET A 55 9.95 -0.39 9.88
CA MET A 55 11.21 0.13 10.39
C MET A 55 12.25 0.26 9.28
N LEU A 56 12.43 1.46 8.80
CA LEU A 56 13.42 1.77 7.78
C LEU A 56 14.58 2.54 8.41
N PRO A 57 15.76 2.58 7.76
CA PRO A 57 16.93 3.22 8.37
C PRO A 57 16.79 4.73 8.53
N ASP A 58 16.00 5.39 7.67
CA ASP A 58 15.94 6.85 7.68
C ASP A 58 14.61 7.40 8.19
N MET A 59 13.56 6.61 8.28
CA MET A 59 12.28 7.08 8.81
C MET A 59 11.36 5.89 9.09
N SER A 60 10.29 6.14 9.84
CA SER A 60 9.30 5.12 10.15
C SER A 60 8.35 4.91 8.97
N GLY A 61 7.97 3.66 8.73
CA GLY A 61 6.94 3.35 7.75
C GLY A 61 5.61 4.01 8.08
N LEU A 62 5.33 4.24 9.37
CA LEU A 62 4.12 4.94 9.77
C LEU A 62 4.11 6.38 9.25
N ASP A 63 5.26 7.05 9.29
CA ASP A 63 5.37 8.42 8.77
C ASP A 63 5.15 8.46 7.28
N ILE A 64 5.65 7.47 6.55
CA ILE A 64 5.45 7.38 5.11
C ILE A 64 3.97 7.15 4.80
N CYS A 65 3.33 6.24 5.54
CA CYS A 65 1.91 5.98 5.37
C CYS A 65 1.09 7.26 5.57
N LYS A 66 1.41 8.01 6.62
CA LYS A 66 0.73 9.27 6.89
C LYS A 66 0.91 10.27 5.75
N LYS A 67 2.13 10.40 5.24
CA LYS A 67 2.39 11.31 4.12
C LYS A 67 1.59 10.90 2.88
N ILE A 68 1.53 9.60 2.60
CA ILE A 68 0.79 9.09 1.44
C ILE A 68 -0.70 9.43 1.57
N ARG A 69 -1.28 9.20 2.74
CA ARG A 69 -2.71 9.42 2.95
C ARG A 69 -3.09 10.89 2.99
N ASN A 70 -2.15 11.77 3.34
CA ASN A 70 -2.43 13.20 3.44
C ASN A 70 -2.15 13.97 2.16
N ASN A 71 -1.77 13.29 1.09
CA ASN A 71 -1.46 13.93 -0.19
C ASN A 71 -2.54 13.58 -1.21
N SER A 72 -3.12 14.57 -1.86
CA SER A 72 -4.22 14.36 -2.80
C SER A 72 -3.81 13.50 -4.00
N ASP A 73 -2.52 13.46 -4.32
CA ASP A 73 -2.05 12.69 -5.47
C ASP A 73 -1.77 11.22 -5.14
N SER A 74 -1.71 10.86 -3.85
CA SER A 74 -1.31 9.51 -3.45
C SER A 74 -2.23 8.85 -2.44
N PHE A 75 -3.25 9.55 -1.95
CA PHE A 75 -4.06 9.06 -0.83
C PHE A 75 -4.76 7.72 -1.10
N ASP A 76 -4.95 7.36 -2.37
CA ASP A 76 -5.67 6.14 -2.75
C ASP A 76 -4.76 4.95 -3.06
N ILE A 77 -3.45 5.08 -2.87
CA ILE A 77 -2.53 3.96 -3.07
C ILE A 77 -2.79 2.89 -2.01
N ALA A 78 -2.85 1.62 -2.41
CA ALA A 78 -2.99 0.54 -1.46
C ALA A 78 -1.70 0.36 -0.66
N ILE A 79 -1.80 0.15 0.65
CA ILE A 79 -0.62 0.01 1.51
C ILE A 79 -0.74 -1.26 2.34
N ILE A 80 0.27 -2.12 2.23
CA ILE A 80 0.43 -3.27 3.11
C ILE A 80 1.68 -3.04 3.94
N MET A 81 1.53 -2.99 5.27
CA MET A 81 2.65 -2.79 6.18
C MET A 81 3.31 -4.12 6.50
N LEU A 82 4.63 -4.15 6.50
CA LEU A 82 5.40 -5.30 6.94
C LEU A 82 5.96 -4.97 8.31
N THR A 83 5.63 -5.78 9.30
CA THR A 83 5.96 -5.45 10.68
C THR A 83 6.62 -6.63 11.39
N ALA A 84 7.43 -6.34 12.41
CA ALA A 84 8.08 -7.37 13.19
C ALA A 84 7.11 -7.92 14.24
N LYS A 85 7.34 -9.18 14.62
CA LYS A 85 6.56 -9.80 15.68
C LYS A 85 6.70 -8.99 16.97
N GLY A 86 5.57 -8.74 17.63
CA GLY A 86 5.56 -8.00 18.88
C GLY A 86 5.23 -6.53 18.75
N GLU A 87 4.97 -6.04 17.54
CA GLU A 87 4.67 -4.62 17.32
C GLU A 87 3.18 -4.38 17.09
N GLU A 88 2.34 -4.97 17.93
CA GLU A 88 0.90 -4.82 17.80
C GLU A 88 0.41 -3.38 17.98
N VAL A 89 1.08 -2.62 18.84
CA VAL A 89 0.70 -1.21 19.05
C VAL A 89 0.86 -0.45 17.73
N ASP A 90 1.96 -0.72 17.02
CA ASP A 90 2.22 -0.07 15.74
C ASP A 90 1.21 -0.52 14.68
N ARG A 91 0.73 -1.76 14.76
CA ARG A 91 -0.28 -2.23 13.83
C ARG A 91 -1.59 -1.46 13.98
N VAL A 92 -2.03 -1.28 15.23
CA VAL A 92 -3.26 -0.52 15.49
C VAL A 92 -3.12 0.89 14.94
N LEU A 93 -1.99 1.53 15.24
CA LEU A 93 -1.75 2.90 14.77
C LEU A 93 -1.72 2.97 13.25
N GLY A 94 -1.12 1.97 12.60
CA GLY A 94 -1.06 1.95 11.14
C GLY A 94 -2.43 1.83 10.48
N PHE A 95 -3.32 1.00 11.06
CA PHE A 95 -4.69 0.92 10.55
C PHE A 95 -5.41 2.26 10.72
N GLU A 96 -5.19 2.94 11.85
CA GLU A 96 -5.76 4.27 12.04
C GLU A 96 -5.22 5.26 11.02
N LEU A 97 -3.98 5.08 10.59
CA LEU A 97 -3.37 5.94 9.57
C LEU A 97 -3.74 5.53 8.14
N GLY A 98 -4.47 4.43 7.98
CA GLY A 98 -5.03 4.06 6.69
C GLY A 98 -4.32 2.95 5.92
N ALA A 99 -3.58 2.08 6.60
CA ALA A 99 -3.01 0.89 5.95
C ALA A 99 -4.15 -0.09 5.61
N ASP A 100 -4.00 -0.78 4.48
CA ASP A 100 -5.01 -1.74 4.04
C ASP A 100 -4.83 -3.12 4.66
N ASP A 101 -3.61 -3.47 5.02
CA ASP A 101 -3.32 -4.77 5.62
C ASP A 101 -1.99 -4.73 6.34
N TYR A 102 -1.75 -5.74 7.17
CA TYR A 102 -0.51 -5.92 7.92
C TYR A 102 -0.05 -7.35 7.80
N VAL A 103 1.25 -7.53 7.60
CA VAL A 103 1.82 -8.87 7.55
C VAL A 103 3.02 -8.89 8.50
N VAL A 104 3.01 -9.85 9.42
CA VAL A 104 4.02 -9.95 10.47
C VAL A 104 5.20 -10.79 10.00
N LYS A 105 6.42 -10.30 10.18
CA LYS A 105 7.63 -11.05 9.88
C LYS A 105 7.91 -12.06 10.97
N PRO A 106 8.40 -13.25 10.66
CA PRO A 106 8.64 -13.78 9.32
C PRO A 106 7.34 -14.23 8.66
N PHE A 107 7.22 -14.01 7.37
CA PHE A 107 6.02 -14.40 6.64
C PHE A 107 6.39 -15.27 5.46
N SER A 108 5.40 -15.98 4.94
CA SER A 108 5.54 -16.72 3.71
C SER A 108 5.38 -15.75 2.53
N VAL A 109 6.30 -15.83 1.56
CA VAL A 109 6.20 -14.99 0.37
C VAL A 109 4.91 -15.31 -0.39
N ARG A 110 4.50 -16.56 -0.37
CA ARG A 110 3.26 -17.00 -0.99
C ARG A 110 2.05 -16.34 -0.32
N GLU A 111 2.05 -16.27 1.00
CA GLU A 111 0.98 -15.62 1.74
C GLU A 111 0.93 -14.13 1.41
N LEU A 112 2.09 -13.49 1.36
CA LEU A 112 2.15 -12.07 1.03
C LEU A 112 1.62 -11.82 -0.37
N ALA A 113 1.99 -12.68 -1.34
CA ALA A 113 1.52 -12.54 -2.71
C ALA A 113 -0.01 -12.65 -2.77
N LEU A 114 -0.59 -13.54 -1.98
CA LEU A 114 -2.04 -13.70 -1.92
C LEU A 114 -2.70 -12.46 -1.34
N ARG A 115 -2.12 -11.88 -0.29
CA ARG A 115 -2.67 -10.67 0.31
C ARG A 115 -2.60 -9.48 -0.65
N VAL A 116 -1.51 -9.36 -1.39
CA VAL A 116 -1.37 -8.31 -2.41
C VAL A 116 -2.48 -8.43 -3.44
N SER A 117 -2.68 -9.63 -3.97
CA SER A 117 -3.73 -9.89 -4.94
C SER A 117 -5.12 -9.54 -4.38
N THR A 118 -5.37 -9.92 -3.14
CA THR A 118 -6.65 -9.66 -2.48
C THR A 118 -6.91 -8.17 -2.31
N VAL A 119 -5.91 -7.43 -1.86
CA VAL A 119 -6.04 -5.98 -1.65
C VAL A 119 -6.28 -5.28 -2.98
N LEU A 120 -5.53 -5.65 -4.01
CA LEU A 120 -5.69 -5.01 -5.32
C LEU A 120 -7.08 -5.28 -5.92
N LYS A 121 -7.60 -6.50 -5.76
CA LYS A 121 -8.93 -6.82 -6.25
C LYS A 121 -10.01 -6.04 -5.50
N ARG A 122 -9.84 -5.90 -4.20
CA ARG A 122 -10.77 -5.13 -3.39
C ARG A 122 -10.81 -3.67 -3.84
N ARG A 123 -9.64 -3.11 -4.14
CA ARG A 123 -9.54 -1.72 -4.61
C ARG A 123 -10.20 -1.55 -5.97
N GLU A 124 -10.00 -2.48 -6.89
CA GLU A 124 -10.66 -2.43 -8.20
C GLU A 124 -12.17 -2.45 -8.06
N LYS A 125 -12.68 -3.29 -7.18
CA LYS A 125 -14.11 -3.41 -6.97
C LYS A 125 -14.70 -2.11 -6.41
N GLN A 126 -13.98 -1.46 -5.51
CA GLN A 126 -14.41 -0.18 -4.96
C GLN A 126 -14.45 0.90 -6.04
N GLU A 127 -13.47 0.91 -6.93
CA GLU A 127 -13.44 1.85 -8.04
C GLU A 127 -14.63 1.66 -8.96
N GLU A 128 -14.93 0.42 -9.30
CA GLU A 128 -16.06 0.10 -10.18
C GLU A 128 -17.37 0.54 -9.55
N THR A 129 -17.54 0.27 -8.27
CA THR A 129 -18.75 0.67 -7.55
C THR A 129 -18.89 2.18 -7.52
N SER A 130 -17.79 2.89 -7.30
CA SER A 130 -17.82 4.36 -7.30
C SER A 130 -18.20 4.91 -8.65
N LYS A 131 -17.68 4.34 -9.73
CA LYS A 131 -18.01 4.78 -11.07
C LYS A 131 -19.48 4.57 -11.39
N ILE A 132 -20.01 3.44 -11.00
CA ILE A 132 -21.42 3.13 -11.21
C ILE A 132 -22.30 4.13 -10.46
N SER A 133 -21.95 4.40 -9.21
CA SER A 133 -22.70 5.37 -8.41
C SER A 133 -22.70 6.75 -9.04
N LEU A 134 -21.57 7.19 -9.51
CA LEU A 134 -21.48 8.50 -10.15
C LEU A 134 -22.28 8.55 -11.44
N GLY A 135 -22.28 7.47 -12.20
CA GLY A 135 -23.03 7.42 -13.45
C GLY A 135 -24.51 7.43 -13.22
N ASP A 136 -24.99 6.73 -12.18
CA ASP A 136 -26.41 6.63 -11.91
C ASP A 136 -26.96 7.85 -11.20
N ILE A 137 -26.21 8.38 -10.27
CA ILE A 137 -26.75 9.37 -9.40
C ILE A 137 -26.15 10.66 -9.53
N GLU A 138 -25.04 10.62 -9.96
CA GLU A 138 -24.32 11.81 -9.99
C GLU A 138 -24.51 12.54 -8.78
N ILE A 139 -24.63 11.96 -7.82
CA ILE A 139 -24.85 12.45 -6.68
C ILE A 139 -24.12 12.25 -5.66
N ASN A 140 -24.08 11.95 -5.32
CA ASN A 140 -23.61 11.80 -4.28
C ASN A 140 -22.45 11.83 -4.12
N LEU A 141 -22.03 12.05 -4.13
CA LEU A 141 -21.02 12.12 -3.79
C LEU A 141 -20.41 12.06 -2.95
N SER A 142 -20.09 12.19 -2.85
CA SER A 142 -19.36 11.96 -2.12
C SER A 142 -19.08 11.61 -1.13
N SER A 143 -19.34 11.47 -1.15
CA SER A 143 -19.04 11.07 -0.26
C SER A 143 -18.51 10.61 0.41
N TYR A 144 -18.37 10.55 0.08
CA TYR A 144 -17.95 9.84 0.65
C TYR A 144 -17.09 9.93 1.10
N ARG A 145 -16.81 10.08 0.89
CA ARG A 145 -16.19 9.70 1.32
C ARG A 145 -15.66 9.85 1.85
N VAL A 146 -15.48 10.08 1.35
CA VAL A 146 -15.24 9.86 1.89
C VAL A 146 -14.89 9.88 2.50
N PHE A 147 -14.62 10.09 2.21
CA PHE A 147 -14.54 9.81 2.85
C PHE A 147 -14.50 9.82 3.61
N ILE A 148 -14.26 9.94 3.33
CA ILE A 148 -14.39 9.60 4.00
C ILE A 148 -14.31 9.40 4.65
N SER A 149 -13.93 9.46 4.27
CA SER A 149 -14.04 9.02 4.90
C SER A 149 -14.14 8.74 5.56
N ASP A 150 -13.94 8.81 5.25
CA ASP A 150 -14.16 8.25 5.88
C ASP A 150 -14.35 7.93 6.46
N THR A 151 -14.12 8.10 6.33
CA THR A 151 -14.41 7.51 6.78
C THR A 151 -14.82 7.15 7.07
N GLU A 152 -14.61 7.36 6.83
CA GLU A 152 -15.06 6.82 6.92
C GLU A 152 -15.30 6.52 7.21
#